data_e0d77ac1dd1bfb42b0de6a3a7578fedc
#
_entry.id   e0d77ac1dd1bfb42b0de6a3a7578fedc
#
_cell.length_a   1.000
_cell.length_b   1.000
_cell.length_c   1.000
_cell.angle_alpha   90.00
_cell.angle_beta   90.00
_cell.angle_gamma   90.00
#
_symmetry.space_group_name_H-M   'P 1'
#
loop_
_entity.id
_entity.type
_entity.pdbx_description
1 polymer ?
#
loop_
_entity_poly.entity_id
_entity_poly.type
_entity_poly.pdbx_seq_one_letter_code
_entity_poly.pdbx_strand_id
1 'polypeptide(L)'
;MQGSSLVSVFTLLCLSLPVSAHQDHQGGIKAEQGNAKLAPFDIIHTKISSEGNTALFHMAVSAKAGSSKPTATGELAGSHVFSYVWPTSIDSYSVGFERNVGILALAVTSHPDFDDTPLFDENGDGDLKNDGAVWHSHWVVLQPNERCGEGVLGVVDIPEGASPRLPSTWPGLPILLDSPGWDPTFNDEVVEVRVPFADIGAVETASFDGVTAGLRVHQSVHAPLLCVVDVMDVSSGDLSLPGRVNR
;
A
#
# COMPACT_ATOMS: atom_id res chain seq x y z
N MET A 1 81.59 -14.38 -3.59
CA MET A 1 80.73 -13.33 -3.07
C MET A 1 79.44 -13.35 -3.89
N GLN A 2 78.41 -14.04 -3.41
CA GLN A 2 77.13 -14.17 -4.09
C GLN A 2 76.15 -13.31 -3.30
N GLY A 3 75.61 -12.25 -3.92
CA GLY A 3 74.59 -11.41 -3.35
C GLY A 3 73.20 -11.92 -3.71
N SER A 4 72.42 -12.38 -2.73
CA SER A 4 71.01 -12.73 -2.88
C SER A 4 70.14 -11.46 -2.75
N SER A 5 69.42 -11.11 -3.84
CA SER A 5 68.38 -10.10 -3.84
C SER A 5 67.05 -10.72 -3.40
N LEU A 6 66.53 -10.26 -2.26
CA LEU A 6 65.17 -10.54 -1.83
C LEU A 6 64.18 -9.59 -2.57
N VAL A 7 63.30 -10.18 -3.37
CA VAL A 7 62.16 -9.46 -3.97
C VAL A 7 60.99 -9.57 -3.00
N SER A 8 60.61 -8.49 -2.36
CA SER A 8 59.39 -8.38 -1.55
C SER A 8 58.18 -8.18 -2.49
N VAL A 9 57.32 -9.18 -2.55
CA VAL A 9 56.01 -9.06 -3.23
C VAL A 9 55.01 -8.44 -2.24
N PHE A 10 54.61 -7.21 -2.50
CA PHE A 10 53.52 -6.55 -1.79
C PHE A 10 52.23 -6.99 -2.42
N THR A 11 51.47 -7.85 -1.74
CA THR A 11 50.06 -8.21 -2.13
C THR A 11 49.14 -7.11 -1.69
N LEU A 12 48.65 -6.34 -2.65
CA LEU A 12 47.61 -5.33 -2.43
C LEU A 12 46.26 -6.01 -2.21
N LEU A 13 45.78 -6.05 -0.97
CA LEU A 13 44.48 -6.56 -0.61
C LEU A 13 43.43 -5.48 -0.94
N CYS A 14 42.75 -5.60 -2.10
CA CYS A 14 41.57 -4.76 -2.41
C CYS A 14 40.41 -5.17 -1.52
N LEU A 15 40.14 -4.41 -0.45
CA LEU A 15 38.89 -4.48 0.28
C LEU A 15 37.78 -3.85 -0.60
N SER A 16 36.99 -4.68 -1.24
CA SER A 16 35.72 -4.25 -1.82
C SER A 16 34.71 -3.99 -0.69
N LEU A 17 34.51 -2.72 -0.35
CA LEU A 17 33.39 -2.31 0.49
C LEU A 17 32.10 -2.56 -0.29
N PRO A 18 31.05 -3.14 0.31
CA PRO A 18 29.76 -3.19 -0.32
C PRO A 18 29.27 -1.75 -0.50
N VAL A 19 29.09 -1.34 -1.74
CA VAL A 19 28.34 -0.12 -2.07
C VAL A 19 26.91 -0.46 -1.78
N SER A 20 26.37 -0.05 -0.63
CA SER A 20 24.93 0.04 -0.43
C SER A 20 24.43 1.02 -1.49
N ALA A 21 23.69 0.52 -2.46
CA ALA A 21 22.95 1.36 -3.38
C ALA A 21 21.91 2.11 -2.52
N HIS A 22 22.19 3.35 -2.17
CA HIS A 22 21.17 4.25 -1.63
C HIS A 22 20.12 4.38 -2.70
N GLN A 23 18.92 3.82 -2.46
CA GLN A 23 17.76 4.06 -3.30
C GLN A 23 17.55 5.57 -3.40
N ASP A 24 17.39 6.06 -4.63
CA ASP A 24 17.25 7.49 -4.90
C ASP A 24 15.85 7.97 -4.48
N HIS A 25 15.71 8.42 -3.24
CA HIS A 25 14.49 8.99 -2.68
C HIS A 25 14.30 10.46 -3.11
N GLN A 26 14.54 10.79 -4.37
CA GLN A 26 14.31 12.14 -4.89
C GLN A 26 12.83 12.37 -5.22
N GLY A 27 12.33 13.54 -4.83
CA GLY A 27 10.94 13.92 -4.94
C GLY A 27 10.03 13.20 -3.93
N GLY A 28 8.72 13.43 -4.00
CA GLY A 28 7.76 12.86 -3.07
C GLY A 28 7.79 13.46 -1.66
N ILE A 29 7.32 12.72 -0.67
CA ILE A 29 7.29 13.09 0.73
C ILE A 29 8.34 12.29 1.48
N LYS A 30 9.23 12.98 2.19
CA LYS A 30 10.16 12.36 3.16
C LYS A 30 9.55 12.44 4.54
N ALA A 31 9.45 11.30 5.23
CA ALA A 31 8.99 11.21 6.60
C ALA A 31 10.18 11.02 7.58
N GLU A 32 9.96 11.35 8.84
CA GLU A 32 10.93 11.08 9.89
C GLU A 32 10.84 9.61 10.32
N GLN A 33 11.98 8.95 10.44
CA GLN A 33 12.04 7.57 10.91
C GLN A 33 11.74 7.48 12.41
N GLY A 34 11.02 6.42 12.81
CA GLY A 34 10.73 6.11 14.21
C GLY A 34 9.32 6.53 14.66
N ASN A 35 8.44 6.90 13.74
CA ASN A 35 7.05 7.24 14.05
C ASN A 35 6.20 5.99 14.35
N ALA A 36 6.40 4.90 13.60
CA ALA A 36 5.70 3.65 13.83
C ALA A 36 6.44 2.72 14.80
N LYS A 37 5.68 2.01 15.65
CA LYS A 37 6.24 0.98 16.55
C LYS A 37 6.78 -0.24 15.81
N LEU A 38 6.21 -0.54 14.65
CA LEU A 38 6.61 -1.66 13.80
C LEU A 38 7.41 -1.12 12.62
N ALA A 39 8.69 -1.35 12.60
CA ALA A 39 9.60 -0.84 11.57
C ALA A 39 9.18 -1.18 10.11
N PRO A 40 8.55 -2.33 9.78
CA PRO A 40 7.99 -2.57 8.44
C PRO A 40 6.84 -1.63 8.03
N PHE A 41 6.32 -0.81 8.95
CA PHE A 41 5.26 0.18 8.71
C PHE A 41 5.68 1.61 9.04
N ASP A 42 6.93 1.83 9.41
CA ASP A 42 7.53 3.13 9.70
C ASP A 42 8.02 3.76 8.38
N ILE A 43 7.26 4.72 7.85
CA ILE A 43 7.49 5.30 6.53
C ILE A 43 8.68 6.24 6.57
N ILE A 44 9.61 6.09 5.64
CA ILE A 44 10.73 7.02 5.45
C ILE A 44 10.60 7.84 4.17
N HIS A 45 9.84 7.33 3.19
CA HIS A 45 9.60 8.02 1.92
C HIS A 45 8.35 7.48 1.22
N THR A 46 7.57 8.35 0.59
CA THR A 46 6.49 7.97 -0.32
C THR A 46 6.48 8.86 -1.56
N LYS A 47 6.14 8.27 -2.70
CA LYS A 47 6.15 8.96 -4.00
C LYS A 47 5.11 8.34 -4.93
N ILE A 48 4.52 9.19 -5.79
CA ILE A 48 3.82 8.74 -6.98
C ILE A 48 4.51 9.40 -8.18
N SER A 49 4.92 8.58 -9.15
CA SER A 49 5.54 9.06 -10.39
C SER A 49 4.88 8.47 -11.62
N SER A 50 4.87 9.19 -12.73
CA SER A 50 4.45 8.66 -14.02
C SER A 50 5.65 8.16 -14.81
N GLU A 51 5.56 6.92 -15.27
CA GLU A 51 6.58 6.24 -16.08
C GLU A 51 5.92 5.74 -17.37
N GLY A 52 6.06 6.49 -18.44
CA GLY A 52 5.36 6.21 -19.71
C GLY A 52 3.84 6.29 -19.52
N ASN A 53 3.14 5.17 -19.71
CA ASN A 53 1.67 5.06 -19.55
C ASN A 53 1.24 4.46 -18.19
N THR A 54 2.11 4.54 -17.19
CA THR A 54 1.90 3.89 -15.89
C THR A 54 2.17 4.89 -14.77
N ALA A 55 1.33 4.91 -13.74
CA ALA A 55 1.63 5.52 -12.46
C ALA A 55 2.34 4.49 -11.57
N LEU A 56 3.48 4.85 -11.01
CA LEU A 56 4.20 4.07 -10.02
C LEU A 56 3.92 4.65 -8.64
N PHE A 57 3.26 3.87 -7.80
CA PHE A 57 3.05 4.15 -6.38
C PHE A 57 4.18 3.48 -5.61
N HIS A 58 4.94 4.26 -4.88
CA HIS A 58 6.16 3.83 -4.18
C HIS A 58 6.11 4.26 -2.71
N MET A 59 6.45 3.34 -1.81
CA MET A 59 6.64 3.62 -0.39
C MET A 59 7.86 2.87 0.13
N ALA A 60 8.76 3.59 0.79
CA ALA A 60 9.89 3.01 1.52
C ALA A 60 9.63 3.13 3.02
N VAL A 61 9.97 2.07 3.75
CA VAL A 61 9.82 1.94 5.20
C VAL A 61 11.14 1.61 5.88
N SER A 62 11.24 1.71 7.19
CA SER A 62 12.50 1.59 7.91
C SER A 62 13.02 0.16 8.12
N ALA A 63 12.25 -0.86 7.67
CA ALA A 63 12.66 -2.27 7.65
C ALA A 63 11.98 -3.00 6.49
N LYS A 64 12.20 -4.32 6.38
CA LYS A 64 11.67 -5.13 5.27
C LYS A 64 10.16 -5.00 5.13
N ALA A 65 9.71 -4.35 4.06
CA ALA A 65 8.31 -4.16 3.71
C ALA A 65 7.61 -5.52 3.50
N GLY A 66 6.35 -5.63 3.90
CA GLY A 66 5.56 -6.85 3.78
C GLY A 66 5.96 -8.00 4.72
N SER A 67 6.98 -7.82 5.57
CA SER A 67 7.46 -8.88 6.48
C SER A 67 6.53 -9.14 7.67
N SER A 68 5.67 -8.20 8.03
CA SER A 68 4.68 -8.34 9.09
C SER A 68 3.28 -8.46 8.49
N LYS A 69 2.55 -9.49 8.89
CA LYS A 69 1.16 -9.76 8.49
C LYS A 69 0.27 -9.91 9.72
N PRO A 70 -1.05 -9.68 9.62
CA PRO A 70 -1.96 -9.96 10.72
C PRO A 70 -1.92 -11.44 11.09
N THR A 71 -2.19 -11.73 12.35
CA THR A 71 -2.42 -13.12 12.81
C THR A 71 -3.85 -13.50 12.47
N ALA A 72 -4.04 -14.69 11.87
CA ALA A 72 -5.37 -15.22 11.61
C ALA A 72 -6.16 -15.38 12.92
N THR A 73 -7.42 -14.97 12.91
CA THR A 73 -8.39 -15.18 13.99
C THR A 73 -9.20 -16.44 13.77
N GLY A 74 -9.29 -16.92 12.52
CA GLY A 74 -10.14 -18.02 12.07
C GLY A 74 -11.61 -17.60 11.85
N GLU A 75 -11.91 -16.30 11.97
CA GLU A 75 -13.25 -15.74 11.78
C GLU A 75 -13.16 -14.44 11.00
N LEU A 76 -14.14 -14.17 10.12
CA LEU A 76 -14.23 -12.90 9.39
C LEU A 76 -14.43 -11.73 10.36
N ALA A 77 -15.36 -11.87 11.29
CA ALA A 77 -15.68 -10.82 12.25
C ALA A 77 -14.56 -10.61 13.26
N GLY A 78 -14.02 -9.41 13.34
CA GLY A 78 -12.92 -9.06 14.21
C GLY A 78 -11.54 -9.31 13.58
N SER A 79 -11.48 -9.87 12.37
CA SER A 79 -10.21 -10.07 11.67
C SER A 79 -9.51 -8.75 11.37
N HIS A 80 -8.20 -8.81 11.24
CA HIS A 80 -7.35 -7.66 11.01
C HIS A 80 -6.83 -7.65 9.57
N VAL A 81 -6.70 -6.44 9.05
CA VAL A 81 -6.05 -6.13 7.76
C VAL A 81 -4.86 -5.23 8.05
N PHE A 82 -3.68 -5.54 7.52
CA PHE A 82 -2.55 -4.60 7.49
C PHE A 82 -2.41 -4.01 6.10
N SER A 83 -2.01 -2.73 6.03
CA SER A 83 -2.02 -2.00 4.76
C SER A 83 -0.89 -0.97 4.62
N TYR A 84 -0.44 -0.82 3.35
CA TYR A 84 0.31 0.32 2.82
C TYR A 84 -0.64 1.08 1.92
N VAL A 85 -0.85 2.37 2.16
CA VAL A 85 -1.96 3.13 1.55
C VAL A 85 -1.45 4.45 0.97
N TRP A 86 -1.91 4.80 -0.22
CA TRP A 86 -1.72 6.11 -0.84
C TRP A 86 -3.07 6.81 -1.00
N PRO A 87 -3.52 7.60 -0.01
CA PRO A 87 -4.65 8.49 -0.16
C PRO A 87 -4.35 9.54 -1.22
N THR A 88 -5.32 9.82 -2.10
CA THR A 88 -5.12 10.70 -3.24
C THR A 88 -6.24 11.73 -3.39
N SER A 89 -6.00 12.77 -4.18
CA SER A 89 -7.03 13.69 -4.68
C SER A 89 -7.65 13.26 -6.01
N ILE A 90 -7.38 12.06 -6.47
CA ILE A 90 -8.00 11.50 -7.69
C ILE A 90 -9.49 11.29 -7.41
N ASP A 91 -10.35 11.72 -8.35
CA ASP A 91 -11.79 11.49 -8.26
C ASP A 91 -12.08 9.97 -8.34
N SER A 92 -12.84 9.45 -7.40
CA SER A 92 -13.29 8.04 -7.34
C SER A 92 -13.94 7.55 -8.66
N TYR A 93 -14.49 8.48 -9.46
CA TYR A 93 -15.00 8.17 -10.80
C TYR A 93 -13.94 7.61 -11.76
N SER A 94 -12.68 7.97 -11.56
CA SER A 94 -11.57 7.54 -12.42
C SER A 94 -11.37 6.02 -12.38
N VAL A 95 -11.68 5.38 -11.27
CA VAL A 95 -11.55 3.92 -11.09
C VAL A 95 -12.89 3.18 -11.18
N GLY A 96 -13.99 3.88 -11.48
CA GLY A 96 -15.28 3.23 -11.74
C GLY A 96 -16.36 3.43 -10.69
N PHE A 97 -16.11 4.15 -9.59
CA PHE A 97 -17.12 4.52 -8.60
C PHE A 97 -17.93 5.76 -9.01
N GLU A 98 -18.84 6.21 -8.16
CA GLU A 98 -19.50 7.50 -8.32
C GLU A 98 -18.52 8.65 -8.09
N ARG A 99 -18.86 9.86 -8.58
CA ARG A 99 -18.03 11.05 -8.41
C ARG A 99 -18.03 11.56 -6.98
N ASN A 100 -16.86 11.98 -6.50
CA ASN A 100 -16.69 12.71 -5.24
C ASN A 100 -17.29 11.99 -4.01
N VAL A 101 -17.21 10.67 -3.96
CA VAL A 101 -17.80 9.89 -2.87
C VAL A 101 -16.83 9.63 -1.71
N GLY A 102 -15.76 10.39 -1.61
CA GLY A 102 -14.79 10.29 -0.52
C GLY A 102 -13.36 10.43 -1.00
N ILE A 103 -12.41 9.99 -0.18
CA ILE A 103 -10.99 9.97 -0.47
C ILE A 103 -10.69 8.65 -1.20
N LEU A 104 -10.31 8.72 -2.49
CA LEU A 104 -9.82 7.55 -3.19
C LEU A 104 -8.39 7.23 -2.75
N ALA A 105 -8.15 6.01 -2.34
CA ALA A 105 -6.83 5.54 -1.95
C ALA A 105 -6.48 4.22 -2.64
N LEU A 106 -5.24 4.10 -3.13
CA LEU A 106 -4.66 2.80 -3.46
C LEU A 106 -4.15 2.18 -2.16
N ALA A 107 -4.55 0.93 -1.91
CA ALA A 107 -4.14 0.17 -0.73
C ALA A 107 -3.48 -1.15 -1.17
N VAL A 108 -2.40 -1.52 -0.52
CA VAL A 108 -1.80 -2.86 -0.59
C VAL A 108 -2.07 -3.52 0.75
N THR A 109 -2.83 -4.60 0.75
CA THR A 109 -3.37 -5.23 1.95
C THR A 109 -2.94 -6.68 2.12
N SER A 110 -3.00 -7.17 3.35
CA SER A 110 -2.89 -8.60 3.69
C SER A 110 -3.82 -8.89 4.87
N HIS A 111 -4.65 -9.94 4.75
CA HIS A 111 -5.66 -10.36 5.72
C HIS A 111 -5.92 -11.87 5.62
N PRO A 112 -5.42 -12.68 6.58
CA PRO A 112 -5.41 -14.14 6.45
C PRO A 112 -6.77 -14.82 6.64
N ASP A 113 -7.81 -14.11 7.11
CA ASP A 113 -9.09 -14.71 7.49
C ASP A 113 -10.15 -14.67 6.38
N PHE A 114 -9.91 -13.99 5.25
CA PHE A 114 -10.83 -13.89 4.12
C PHE A 114 -10.08 -13.54 2.85
N ASP A 115 -10.74 -13.71 1.71
CA ASP A 115 -10.27 -13.32 0.40
C ASP A 115 -11.25 -12.32 -0.23
N ASP A 116 -10.75 -11.28 -0.87
CA ASP A 116 -11.52 -10.24 -1.54
C ASP A 116 -11.01 -9.92 -2.96
N THR A 117 -10.23 -10.85 -3.53
CA THR A 117 -9.72 -10.81 -4.91
C THR A 117 -10.24 -11.96 -5.78
N PRO A 118 -11.57 -12.21 -5.84
CA PRO A 118 -12.15 -13.44 -6.38
C PRO A 118 -11.91 -13.69 -7.88
N LEU A 119 -11.26 -12.77 -8.59
CA LEU A 119 -10.92 -12.88 -10.02
C LEU A 119 -9.45 -13.26 -10.25
N PHE A 120 -8.64 -13.33 -9.20
CA PHE A 120 -7.20 -13.51 -9.27
C PHE A 120 -6.77 -14.68 -8.37
N ASP A 121 -5.60 -15.21 -8.66
CA ASP A 121 -4.93 -16.30 -7.94
C ASP A 121 -3.50 -15.81 -7.66
N GLU A 122 -3.34 -15.07 -6.57
CA GLU A 122 -2.10 -14.36 -6.25
C GLU A 122 -0.99 -15.31 -5.81
N ASN A 123 -1.32 -16.49 -5.31
CA ASN A 123 -0.35 -17.51 -4.92
C ASN A 123 -0.09 -18.55 -6.02
N GLY A 124 -0.93 -18.62 -7.07
CA GLY A 124 -0.79 -19.49 -8.23
C GLY A 124 -1.11 -20.97 -7.94
N ASP A 125 -1.91 -21.27 -6.91
CA ASP A 125 -2.24 -22.64 -6.52
C ASP A 125 -3.52 -23.20 -7.19
N GLY A 126 -4.28 -22.34 -7.86
CA GLY A 126 -5.52 -22.67 -8.57
C GLY A 126 -6.79 -22.52 -7.72
N ASP A 127 -6.70 -22.02 -6.50
CA ASP A 127 -7.84 -21.70 -5.63
C ASP A 127 -7.96 -20.18 -5.41
N LEU A 128 -8.89 -19.54 -6.10
CA LEU A 128 -9.16 -18.09 -6.05
C LEU A 128 -9.79 -17.62 -4.72
N LYS A 129 -9.72 -18.38 -3.63
CA LYS A 129 -10.42 -18.06 -2.37
C LYS A 129 -9.54 -18.16 -1.14
N ASN A 130 -8.25 -18.36 -1.30
CA ASN A 130 -7.33 -18.60 -0.19
C ASN A 130 -6.17 -17.59 -0.12
N ASP A 131 -6.22 -16.52 -0.93
CA ASP A 131 -5.11 -15.61 -1.17
C ASP A 131 -5.07 -14.39 -0.24
N GLY A 132 -6.05 -14.19 0.62
CA GLY A 132 -6.12 -13.02 1.49
C GLY A 132 -4.87 -12.75 2.34
N ALA A 133 -4.07 -13.78 2.65
CA ALA A 133 -2.78 -13.61 3.33
C ALA A 133 -1.64 -13.17 2.38
N VAL A 134 -1.80 -13.28 1.06
CA VAL A 134 -0.87 -12.72 0.07
C VAL A 134 -1.08 -11.21 0.02
N TRP A 135 -0.03 -10.44 -0.15
CA TRP A 135 -0.17 -9.00 -0.36
C TRP A 135 -0.75 -8.72 -1.74
N HIS A 136 -1.86 -8.02 -1.80
CA HIS A 136 -2.58 -7.66 -3.02
C HIS A 136 -3.07 -6.22 -2.98
N SER A 137 -3.52 -5.66 -4.11
CA SER A 137 -3.88 -4.25 -4.20
C SER A 137 -5.37 -4.02 -4.40
N HIS A 138 -5.85 -2.90 -3.81
CA HIS A 138 -7.22 -2.42 -3.93
C HIS A 138 -7.27 -0.93 -4.22
N TRP A 139 -8.34 -0.49 -4.89
CA TRP A 139 -8.85 0.85 -4.71
C TRP A 139 -9.92 0.85 -3.63
N VAL A 140 -9.80 1.75 -2.67
CA VAL A 140 -10.80 1.94 -1.62
C VAL A 140 -11.24 3.39 -1.59
N VAL A 141 -12.53 3.61 -1.25
CA VAL A 141 -13.03 4.94 -0.97
C VAL A 141 -13.25 5.09 0.53
N LEU A 142 -12.59 6.08 1.12
CA LEU A 142 -12.60 6.33 2.56
C LEU A 142 -13.42 7.58 2.88
N GLN A 143 -14.16 7.52 3.98
CA GLN A 143 -14.86 8.67 4.57
C GLN A 143 -14.73 8.66 6.10
N PRO A 144 -14.80 9.83 6.78
CA PRO A 144 -15.05 9.86 8.20
C PRO A 144 -16.33 9.10 8.54
N ASN A 145 -16.27 8.20 9.52
CA ASN A 145 -17.42 7.40 9.93
C ASN A 145 -17.50 7.35 11.46
N GLU A 146 -18.48 8.04 12.02
CA GLU A 146 -18.67 8.15 13.48
C GLU A 146 -18.86 6.77 14.15
N ARG A 147 -19.34 5.77 13.41
CA ARG A 147 -19.47 4.39 13.93
C ARG A 147 -18.11 3.71 14.10
N CYS A 148 -17.08 4.15 13.38
CA CYS A 148 -15.70 3.73 13.57
C CYS A 148 -15.05 4.46 14.76
N GLY A 149 -15.54 5.66 15.11
CA GLY A 149 -15.04 6.56 16.14
C GLY A 149 -14.98 8.00 15.65
N GLU A 150 -14.83 8.95 16.55
CA GLU A 150 -14.71 10.36 16.22
C GLU A 150 -13.46 10.63 15.35
N GLY A 151 -13.67 11.17 14.16
CA GLY A 151 -12.60 11.46 13.18
C GLY A 151 -11.97 10.23 12.52
N VAL A 152 -12.46 9.03 12.81
CA VAL A 152 -11.93 7.77 12.23
C VAL A 152 -12.51 7.56 10.85
N LEU A 153 -11.65 7.10 9.92
CA LEU A 153 -12.06 6.73 8.56
C LEU A 153 -12.58 5.28 8.52
N GLY A 154 -13.57 5.06 7.68
CA GLY A 154 -14.01 3.73 7.26
C GLY A 154 -14.08 3.65 5.75
N VAL A 155 -14.04 2.45 5.19
CA VAL A 155 -14.39 2.22 3.79
C VAL A 155 -15.89 2.44 3.64
N VAL A 156 -16.29 3.17 2.60
CA VAL A 156 -17.69 3.58 2.39
C VAL A 156 -18.57 2.35 2.14
N ASP A 157 -19.60 2.18 2.97
CA ASP A 157 -20.60 1.12 2.80
C ASP A 157 -21.55 1.42 1.64
N ILE A 158 -21.97 0.36 0.94
CA ILE A 158 -23.08 0.41 -0.03
C ILE A 158 -24.37 0.05 0.74
N PRO A 159 -25.31 1.01 0.91
CA PRO A 159 -26.56 0.73 1.62
C PRO A 159 -27.39 -0.38 0.95
N GLU A 160 -28.11 -1.14 1.75
CA GLU A 160 -29.04 -2.17 1.23
C GLU A 160 -30.03 -1.57 0.22
N GLY A 161 -30.16 -2.22 -0.95
CA GLY A 161 -31.00 -1.78 -2.04
C GLY A 161 -30.41 -0.64 -2.89
N ALA A 162 -29.26 -0.10 -2.57
CA ALA A 162 -28.55 0.85 -3.42
C ALA A 162 -27.88 0.14 -4.61
N SER A 163 -27.78 0.86 -5.72
CA SER A 163 -27.10 0.38 -6.94
C SER A 163 -26.18 1.47 -7.47
N PRO A 164 -25.08 1.76 -6.75
CA PRO A 164 -24.13 2.74 -7.21
C PRO A 164 -23.37 2.25 -8.44
N ARG A 165 -22.67 3.16 -9.12
CA ARG A 165 -21.69 2.78 -10.14
C ARG A 165 -20.52 2.07 -9.45
N LEU A 166 -20.13 0.91 -9.98
CA LEU A 166 -19.05 0.07 -9.46
C LEU A 166 -18.06 -0.30 -10.58
N PRO A 167 -16.79 -0.50 -10.26
CA PRO A 167 -15.79 -1.05 -11.17
C PRO A 167 -16.15 -2.47 -11.63
N SER A 168 -15.61 -2.90 -12.77
CA SER A 168 -15.81 -4.27 -13.27
C SER A 168 -15.14 -5.34 -12.43
N THR A 169 -14.16 -4.97 -11.63
CA THR A 169 -13.39 -5.81 -10.71
C THR A 169 -13.84 -5.69 -9.25
N TRP A 170 -15.03 -5.12 -9.03
CA TRP A 170 -15.64 -5.09 -7.70
C TRP A 170 -15.89 -6.51 -7.17
N PRO A 171 -15.40 -6.88 -5.97
CA PRO A 171 -15.40 -8.25 -5.47
C PRO A 171 -16.76 -8.74 -4.94
N GLY A 172 -17.82 -7.92 -5.01
CA GLY A 172 -19.14 -8.28 -4.49
C GLY A 172 -19.38 -7.96 -3.02
N LEU A 173 -18.43 -7.32 -2.34
CA LEU A 173 -18.61 -6.85 -0.98
C LEU A 173 -19.45 -5.56 -0.94
N PRO A 174 -20.31 -5.34 0.09
CA PRO A 174 -21.18 -4.16 0.14
C PRO A 174 -20.45 -2.90 0.59
N ILE A 175 -19.29 -2.64 0.02
CA ILE A 175 -18.42 -1.49 0.27
C ILE A 175 -17.80 -0.99 -1.03
N LEU A 176 -17.34 0.27 -1.05
CA LEU A 176 -16.63 0.83 -2.19
C LEU A 176 -15.16 0.42 -2.15
N LEU A 177 -14.91 -0.83 -2.53
CA LEU A 177 -13.63 -1.48 -2.70
C LEU A 177 -13.59 -2.10 -4.10
N ASP A 178 -12.46 -1.98 -4.77
CA ASP A 178 -12.18 -2.59 -6.08
C ASP A 178 -10.92 -3.42 -5.99
N SER A 179 -10.91 -4.57 -6.65
CA SER A 179 -9.78 -5.53 -6.65
C SER A 179 -9.25 -5.71 -8.08
N PRO A 180 -8.42 -4.76 -8.57
CA PRO A 180 -8.01 -4.71 -9.99
C PRO A 180 -6.93 -5.75 -10.36
N GLY A 181 -6.35 -6.49 -9.40
CA GLY A 181 -5.35 -7.52 -9.64
C GLY A 181 -3.99 -6.98 -10.05
N TRP A 182 -3.59 -5.80 -9.58
CA TRP A 182 -2.23 -5.31 -9.79
C TRP A 182 -1.32 -5.79 -8.66
N ASP A 183 -0.38 -6.67 -9.00
CA ASP A 183 0.53 -7.26 -8.04
C ASP A 183 1.48 -6.21 -7.44
N PRO A 184 1.52 -6.07 -6.11
CA PRO A 184 2.54 -5.27 -5.48
C PRO A 184 3.90 -5.97 -5.55
N THR A 185 4.96 -5.20 -5.75
CA THR A 185 6.33 -5.68 -5.67
C THR A 185 6.96 -5.24 -4.36
N PHE A 186 7.64 -6.17 -3.68
CA PHE A 186 8.38 -5.92 -2.46
C PHE A 186 9.88 -6.14 -2.72
N ASN A 187 10.67 -5.12 -2.45
CA ASN A 187 12.12 -5.18 -2.58
C ASN A 187 12.76 -4.57 -1.32
N ASP A 188 13.20 -5.41 -0.41
CA ASP A 188 13.70 -5.05 0.91
C ASP A 188 12.75 -4.09 1.66
N GLU A 189 13.13 -2.82 1.83
CA GLU A 189 12.35 -1.81 2.53
C GLU A 189 11.29 -1.14 1.66
N VAL A 190 11.07 -1.57 0.42
CA VAL A 190 10.20 -0.88 -0.54
C VAL A 190 9.01 -1.73 -0.93
N VAL A 191 7.85 -1.10 -1.02
CA VAL A 191 6.64 -1.61 -1.69
C VAL A 191 6.29 -0.69 -2.86
N GLU A 192 5.97 -1.27 -4.01
CA GLU A 192 5.58 -0.57 -5.23
C GLU A 192 4.37 -1.24 -5.89
N VAL A 193 3.51 -0.40 -6.48
CA VAL A 193 2.41 -0.85 -7.36
C VAL A 193 2.45 -0.06 -8.66
N ARG A 194 2.34 -0.75 -9.78
CA ARG A 194 2.26 -0.15 -11.12
C ARG A 194 0.82 -0.15 -11.60
N VAL A 195 0.28 1.04 -11.84
CA VAL A 195 -1.12 1.26 -12.24
C VAL A 195 -1.18 1.85 -13.64
N PRO A 196 -1.75 1.16 -14.63
CA PRO A 196 -1.89 1.69 -15.99
C PRO A 196 -2.78 2.94 -16.05
N PHE A 197 -2.40 3.96 -16.82
CA PHE A 197 -3.23 5.15 -17.03
C PHE A 197 -4.55 4.85 -17.73
N ALA A 198 -4.64 3.74 -18.47
CA ALA A 198 -5.88 3.28 -19.05
C ALA A 198 -6.99 3.06 -17.99
N ASP A 199 -6.57 2.74 -16.76
CA ASP A 199 -7.48 2.41 -15.68
C ASP A 199 -7.82 3.62 -14.79
N ILE A 200 -6.95 4.61 -14.68
CA ILE A 200 -7.12 5.75 -13.75
C ILE A 200 -7.04 7.13 -14.42
N GLY A 201 -6.70 7.19 -15.72
CA GLY A 201 -6.44 8.45 -16.42
C GLY A 201 -5.12 9.09 -16.01
N ALA A 202 -4.89 10.31 -16.47
CA ALA A 202 -3.69 11.10 -16.16
C ALA A 202 -3.73 11.58 -14.70
N VAL A 203 -2.63 11.40 -13.98
CA VAL A 203 -2.53 11.66 -12.53
C VAL A 203 -1.60 12.84 -12.18
N GLU A 204 -1.01 13.53 -13.17
CA GLU A 204 0.05 14.52 -12.95
C GLU A 204 -0.37 15.71 -12.09
N THR A 205 -1.68 15.98 -11.98
CA THR A 205 -2.20 17.05 -11.13
C THR A 205 -2.64 16.57 -9.75
N ALA A 206 -2.64 15.26 -9.52
CA ALA A 206 -3.08 14.70 -8.26
C ALA A 206 -2.11 15.02 -7.12
N SER A 207 -2.68 15.19 -5.94
CA SER A 207 -1.96 15.19 -4.68
C SER A 207 -2.16 13.86 -3.95
N PHE A 208 -1.24 13.55 -3.05
CA PHE A 208 -1.25 12.30 -2.31
C PHE A 208 -0.56 12.43 -0.96
N ASP A 209 -0.76 11.39 -0.16
CA ASP A 209 0.02 11.11 1.05
C ASP A 209 0.44 9.64 1.08
N GLY A 210 1.20 9.25 2.09
CA GLY A 210 1.50 7.87 2.40
C GLY A 210 1.02 7.54 3.81
N VAL A 211 0.36 6.40 3.96
CA VAL A 211 -0.16 5.92 5.24
C VAL A 211 0.13 4.44 5.40
N THR A 212 0.50 4.03 6.59
CA THR A 212 0.44 2.63 7.00
C THR A 212 -0.60 2.46 8.10
N ALA A 213 -1.47 1.47 7.96
CA ALA A 213 -2.60 1.32 8.86
C ALA A 213 -3.03 -0.14 9.04
N GLY A 214 -3.68 -0.40 10.17
CA GLY A 214 -4.48 -1.57 10.42
C GLY A 214 -5.97 -1.25 10.29
N LEU A 215 -6.72 -2.15 9.67
CA LEU A 215 -8.18 -2.08 9.63
C LEU A 215 -8.75 -3.29 10.36
N ARG A 216 -9.98 -3.17 10.81
CA ARG A 216 -10.75 -4.26 11.42
C ARG A 216 -12.05 -4.49 10.69
N VAL A 217 -12.36 -5.76 10.46
CA VAL A 217 -13.63 -6.21 9.92
C VAL A 217 -14.66 -6.29 11.06
N HIS A 218 -15.85 -5.72 10.85
CA HIS A 218 -16.96 -5.81 11.79
C HIS A 218 -17.87 -7.02 11.47
N GLN A 219 -18.62 -7.48 12.47
CA GLN A 219 -19.59 -8.57 12.33
C GLN A 219 -20.73 -8.26 11.36
N SER A 220 -21.08 -6.97 11.22
CA SER A 220 -22.17 -6.54 10.36
C SER A 220 -21.60 -5.73 9.21
N VAL A 221 -21.96 -6.11 7.99
CA VAL A 221 -21.61 -5.40 6.76
C VAL A 221 -22.04 -3.92 6.73
N HIS A 222 -22.96 -3.53 7.60
CA HIS A 222 -23.47 -2.15 7.71
C HIS A 222 -23.15 -1.47 9.04
N ALA A 223 -22.14 -1.96 9.78
CA ALA A 223 -21.80 -1.46 11.10
C ALA A 223 -20.51 -0.68 11.30
N PRO A 224 -19.89 0.01 10.34
CA PRO A 224 -19.51 -0.28 8.95
C PRO A 224 -18.60 -1.51 8.83
N LEU A 225 -18.48 -2.10 7.63
CA LEU A 225 -17.75 -3.36 7.47
C LEU A 225 -16.25 -3.21 7.80
N LEU A 226 -15.61 -2.15 7.30
CA LEU A 226 -14.17 -1.91 7.49
C LEU A 226 -13.91 -0.54 8.11
N CYS A 227 -13.36 -0.54 9.30
CA CYS A 227 -12.87 0.67 9.99
C CYS A 227 -11.34 0.70 10.04
N VAL A 228 -10.74 1.86 9.85
CA VAL A 228 -9.35 2.11 10.21
C VAL A 228 -9.27 2.13 11.74
N VAL A 229 -8.54 1.19 12.34
CA VAL A 229 -8.49 1.06 13.81
C VAL A 229 -7.13 1.42 14.38
N ASP A 230 -6.09 1.40 13.56
CA ASP A 230 -4.72 1.65 13.98
C ASP A 230 -3.95 2.34 12.85
N VAL A 231 -3.77 3.65 12.93
CA VAL A 231 -2.87 4.39 12.03
C VAL A 231 -1.47 4.24 12.60
N MET A 232 -0.60 3.53 11.89
CA MET A 232 0.75 3.25 12.33
C MET A 232 1.69 4.40 12.00
N ASP A 233 1.57 4.98 10.79
CA ASP A 233 2.34 6.14 10.34
C ASP A 233 1.60 6.91 9.22
N VAL A 234 1.91 8.22 9.12
CA VAL A 234 1.45 9.13 8.07
C VAL A 234 2.63 9.95 7.59
N SER A 235 2.98 9.88 6.31
CA SER A 235 4.18 10.54 5.77
C SER A 235 4.19 12.06 5.99
N SER A 236 3.04 12.73 5.89
CA SER A 236 2.90 14.17 6.17
C SER A 236 2.72 14.49 7.66
N GLY A 237 2.38 13.50 8.47
CA GLY A 237 2.00 13.64 9.87
C GLY A 237 0.54 14.05 10.12
N ASP A 238 -0.20 14.52 9.11
CA ASP A 238 -1.55 15.09 9.29
C ASP A 238 -2.56 14.74 8.19
N LEU A 239 -2.19 13.87 7.26
CA LEU A 239 -3.01 13.46 6.10
C LEU A 239 -3.45 14.63 5.19
N SER A 240 -2.63 15.68 5.08
CA SER A 240 -2.92 16.88 4.29
C SER A 240 -2.73 16.73 2.78
N LEU A 241 -2.28 15.56 2.31
CA LEU A 241 -1.96 15.25 0.92
C LEU A 241 -0.97 16.24 0.28
N PRO A 242 0.21 16.50 0.88
CA PRO A 242 1.14 17.51 0.36
C PRO A 242 1.93 17.02 -0.85
N GLY A 243 2.00 15.71 -1.07
CA GLY A 243 2.70 15.10 -2.20
C GLY A 243 2.10 15.52 -3.53
N ARG A 244 2.96 15.63 -4.55
CA ARG A 244 2.57 15.87 -5.94
C ARG A 244 3.22 14.82 -6.81
N VAL A 245 2.48 14.32 -7.79
CA VAL A 245 3.00 13.34 -8.75
C VAL A 245 4.19 13.94 -9.50
N ASN A 246 5.27 13.17 -9.63
CA ASN A 246 6.54 13.58 -10.28
C ASN A 246 7.32 14.73 -9.59
N ARG A 247 7.06 15.02 -8.33
CA ARG A 247 7.75 16.11 -7.63
C ARG A 247 8.27 15.67 -6.28
#